data_22a0a1de2bb65143e9c47c5c4a668842
#
_entry.id   22a0a1de2bb65143e9c47c5c4a668842
#
_cell.length_a   1.000
_cell.length_b   1.000
_cell.length_c   1.000
_cell.angle_alpha   90.00
_cell.angle_beta   90.00
_cell.angle_gamma   90.00
#
_symmetry.space_group_name_H-M   'P 1'
#
loop_
_entity.id
_entity.type
_entity.pdbx_description
1 polymer ?
#
loop_
_entity_poly.entity_id
_entity_poly.type
_entity_poly.pdbx_seq_one_letter_code
_entity_poly.pdbx_strand_id
1 'polypeptide(L)'
;MKNFVVNTVLVSCFLWLLISCNSSSDRKLIVEEGNYNSGYEVYENKERDTTKLFSFTSKITNGVHSLEGIGFEMMIRFLEKSYSEKEFVLNDVKDTVSLDILYESDVDNSTKREILDRVLEHYNLKLEMSSKLKDYQELYIVDEAKLKQFECVSKTRNGESTKKNGKISIKCMGLDQLALKLKEKNDPVIFKGNKQRYFTLKILNDSLVRDKVLLEKYGLALKPVKQKVGVYTISKK
;
A
#
# COMPACT_ATOMS: atom_id res chain seq x y z
N MET A 1 -24.44 45.61 -38.34
CA MET A 1 -24.89 44.90 -37.13
C MET A 1 -24.40 43.45 -36.99
N LYS A 2 -24.05 42.72 -38.06
CA LYS A 2 -23.55 41.33 -37.98
C LYS A 2 -22.17 41.17 -37.33
N ASN A 3 -21.28 42.14 -37.45
CA ASN A 3 -19.90 42.03 -36.92
C ASN A 3 -19.79 42.26 -35.39
N PHE A 4 -20.80 42.88 -34.78
CA PHE A 4 -20.78 43.16 -33.34
C PHE A 4 -21.14 41.91 -32.50
N VAL A 5 -22.03 41.07 -33.03
CA VAL A 5 -22.47 39.83 -32.33
C VAL A 5 -21.36 38.76 -32.31
N VAL A 6 -20.58 38.65 -33.40
CA VAL A 6 -19.49 37.66 -33.50
C VAL A 6 -18.36 37.97 -32.52
N ASN A 7 -18.00 39.24 -32.34
CA ASN A 7 -16.97 39.64 -31.38
C ASN A 7 -17.40 39.42 -29.92
N THR A 8 -18.68 39.63 -29.60
CA THR A 8 -19.18 39.43 -28.23
C THR A 8 -19.20 37.93 -27.85
N VAL A 9 -19.53 37.04 -28.79
CA VAL A 9 -19.51 35.59 -28.56
C VAL A 9 -18.07 35.06 -28.40
N LEU A 10 -17.13 35.55 -29.24
CA LEU A 10 -15.71 35.16 -29.13
C LEU A 10 -15.07 35.60 -27.81
N VAL A 11 -15.33 36.82 -27.34
CA VAL A 11 -14.85 37.31 -26.04
C VAL A 11 -15.48 36.55 -24.89
N SER A 12 -16.77 36.20 -24.98
CA SER A 12 -17.43 35.37 -23.95
C SER A 12 -16.84 33.96 -23.88
N CYS A 13 -16.56 33.29 -25.02
CA CYS A 13 -15.91 32.00 -25.05
C CYS A 13 -14.48 32.04 -24.50
N PHE A 14 -13.73 33.12 -24.77
CA PHE A 14 -12.38 33.30 -24.24
C PHE A 14 -12.37 33.54 -22.72
N LEU A 15 -13.35 34.30 -22.21
CA LEU A 15 -13.52 34.47 -20.76
C LEU A 15 -13.92 33.14 -20.08
N TRP A 16 -14.77 32.30 -20.70
CA TRP A 16 -15.12 31.00 -20.17
C TRP A 16 -13.93 30.03 -20.17
N LEU A 17 -13.06 30.09 -21.17
CA LEU A 17 -11.81 29.28 -21.19
C LEU A 17 -10.82 29.76 -20.13
N LEU A 18 -10.75 31.02 -19.80
CA LEU A 18 -9.93 31.55 -18.72
C LEU A 18 -10.49 31.23 -17.33
N ILE A 19 -11.81 31.09 -17.18
CA ILE A 19 -12.43 30.69 -15.91
C ILE A 19 -12.35 29.19 -15.69
N SER A 20 -12.33 28.36 -16.75
CA SER A 20 -12.20 26.92 -16.63
C SER A 20 -10.76 26.48 -16.36
N CYS A 21 -9.74 27.32 -16.56
CA CYS A 21 -8.36 27.07 -16.19
C CYS A 21 -8.00 27.49 -14.75
N ASN A 22 -8.94 28.07 -14.01
CA ASN A 22 -8.73 28.46 -12.60
C ASN A 22 -9.36 27.48 -11.60
N SER A 23 -9.32 26.19 -11.85
CA SER A 23 -9.20 25.25 -10.73
C SER A 23 -7.74 25.35 -10.26
N SER A 24 -7.40 26.42 -9.54
CA SER A 24 -6.19 26.46 -8.74
C SER A 24 -6.31 25.27 -7.76
N SER A 25 -5.73 24.14 -8.13
CA SER A 25 -5.50 23.09 -7.16
C SER A 25 -4.71 23.78 -6.03
N ASP A 26 -5.17 23.67 -4.79
CA ASP A 26 -4.44 24.14 -3.60
C ASP A 26 -3.12 23.38 -3.38
N ARG A 27 -2.50 22.99 -4.48
CA ARG A 27 -1.26 22.24 -4.57
C ARG A 27 -0.08 23.19 -4.62
N LYS A 28 0.86 23.01 -3.74
CA LYS A 28 2.14 23.72 -3.73
C LYS A 28 3.23 22.78 -4.22
N LEU A 29 3.89 23.13 -5.32
CA LEU A 29 5.10 22.44 -5.76
C LEU A 29 6.20 22.63 -4.70
N ILE A 30 6.75 21.53 -4.19
CA ILE A 30 7.75 21.54 -3.12
C ILE A 30 9.10 20.99 -3.57
N VAL A 31 9.11 20.04 -4.51
CA VAL A 31 10.32 19.43 -5.07
C VAL A 31 10.08 19.16 -6.55
N GLU A 32 11.07 19.46 -7.40
CA GLU A 32 11.06 19.08 -8.81
C GLU A 32 12.47 18.78 -9.31
N GLU A 33 12.58 17.95 -10.33
CA GLU A 33 13.76 17.77 -11.17
C GLU A 33 13.33 17.44 -12.60
N GLY A 34 13.67 18.30 -13.55
CA GLY A 34 13.13 18.22 -14.90
C GLY A 34 11.63 18.52 -14.92
N ASN A 35 10.87 17.64 -15.58
CA ASN A 35 9.42 17.59 -15.50
C ASN A 35 8.98 16.13 -15.41
N TYR A 36 7.67 15.88 -15.17
CA TYR A 36 7.15 14.50 -15.00
C TYR A 36 7.27 13.61 -16.25
N ASN A 37 7.65 14.15 -17.41
CA ASN A 37 7.96 13.37 -18.61
C ASN A 37 9.45 13.00 -18.73
N SER A 38 10.32 13.65 -17.96
CA SER A 38 11.78 13.42 -17.95
C SER A 38 12.40 13.63 -16.56
N GLY A 39 11.62 13.44 -15.51
CA GLY A 39 12.04 13.65 -14.13
C GLY A 39 10.91 13.35 -13.14
N TYR A 40 10.77 14.21 -12.15
CA TYR A 40 9.72 14.10 -11.15
C TYR A 40 9.27 15.44 -10.59
N GLU A 41 8.05 15.47 -10.10
CA GLU A 41 7.43 16.60 -9.40
C GLU A 41 6.76 16.12 -8.12
N VAL A 42 6.90 16.87 -7.03
CA VAL A 42 6.21 16.61 -5.77
C VAL A 42 5.45 17.84 -5.33
N TYR A 43 4.18 17.66 -5.06
CA TYR A 43 3.27 18.69 -4.60
C TYR A 43 2.77 18.39 -3.20
N GLU A 44 2.68 19.42 -2.37
CA GLU A 44 1.97 19.40 -1.10
C GLU A 44 0.54 19.90 -1.32
N ASN A 45 -0.44 19.11 -0.88
CA ASN A 45 -1.84 19.50 -0.87
C ASN A 45 -2.18 20.19 0.45
N LYS A 46 -2.73 21.41 0.39
CA LYS A 46 -3.09 22.17 1.60
C LYS A 46 -4.32 21.64 2.33
N GLU A 47 -5.21 20.95 1.61
CA GLU A 47 -6.44 20.41 2.17
C GLU A 47 -6.44 18.87 2.09
N ARG A 48 -6.12 18.23 3.19
CA ARG A 48 -6.47 16.84 3.40
C ARG A 48 -7.61 16.77 4.39
N ASP A 49 -8.72 16.19 3.98
CA ASP A 49 -9.76 15.74 4.91
C ASP A 49 -9.20 14.57 5.71
N THR A 50 -8.60 14.89 6.87
CA THR A 50 -8.02 13.90 7.79
C THR A 50 -9.07 12.97 8.39
N THR A 51 -10.36 13.21 8.15
CA THR A 51 -11.46 12.34 8.57
C THR A 51 -11.69 11.18 7.61
N LYS A 52 -11.21 11.28 6.37
CA LYS A 52 -11.23 10.17 5.42
C LYS A 52 -10.01 9.29 5.61
N LEU A 53 -10.20 8.18 6.29
CA LEU A 53 -9.23 7.13 6.44
C LEU A 53 -8.64 6.74 5.07
N PHE A 54 -7.36 7.12 4.83
CA PHE A 54 -6.46 6.51 3.86
C PHE A 54 -7.02 6.22 2.45
N SER A 55 -7.66 7.19 1.79
CA SER A 55 -7.86 7.09 0.35
C SER A 55 -6.66 7.73 -0.36
N PHE A 56 -5.83 6.94 -0.94
CA PHE A 56 -4.81 7.39 -1.88
C PHE A 56 -5.09 6.78 -3.25
N THR A 57 -4.65 7.46 -4.29
CA THR A 57 -4.74 6.96 -5.67
C THR A 57 -3.34 6.67 -6.19
N SER A 58 -3.18 5.52 -6.82
CA SER A 58 -1.97 5.17 -7.57
C SER A 58 -2.38 4.73 -8.96
N LYS A 59 -1.91 5.43 -9.98
CA LYS A 59 -2.21 5.12 -11.39
C LYS A 59 -1.02 5.41 -12.27
N ILE A 60 -0.93 4.69 -13.39
CA ILE A 60 0.02 4.95 -14.46
C ILE A 60 -0.77 5.36 -15.69
N THR A 61 -0.43 6.52 -16.25
CA THR A 61 -1.07 7.05 -17.45
C THR A 61 0.00 7.63 -18.36
N ASN A 62 0.06 7.19 -19.61
CA ASN A 62 1.03 7.67 -20.61
C ASN A 62 2.49 7.63 -20.12
N GLY A 63 2.89 6.56 -19.41
CA GLY A 63 4.25 6.42 -18.89
C GLY A 63 4.55 7.22 -17.62
N VAL A 64 3.60 7.99 -17.09
CA VAL A 64 3.73 8.73 -15.83
C VAL A 64 3.04 7.98 -14.70
N HIS A 65 3.77 7.72 -13.62
CA HIS A 65 3.19 7.20 -12.38
C HIS A 65 2.78 8.37 -11.50
N SER A 66 1.50 8.40 -11.14
CA SER A 66 0.92 9.37 -10.21
C SER A 66 0.56 8.69 -8.91
N LEU A 67 1.06 9.22 -7.79
CA LEU A 67 0.67 8.88 -6.44
C LEU A 67 0.01 10.11 -5.83
N GLU A 68 -1.27 10.04 -5.52
CA GLU A 68 -2.06 11.20 -5.07
C GLU A 68 -2.58 11.00 -3.64
N GLY A 69 -2.42 12.00 -2.79
CA GLY A 69 -2.94 12.03 -1.43
C GLY A 69 -2.20 11.12 -0.46
N ILE A 70 -0.90 10.85 -0.68
CA ILE A 70 -0.11 9.96 0.18
C ILE A 70 0.54 10.70 1.35
N GLY A 71 0.62 10.05 2.52
CA GLY A 71 1.45 10.50 3.65
C GLY A 71 2.87 9.93 3.58
N PHE A 72 3.72 10.30 4.54
CA PHE A 72 5.12 9.86 4.58
C PHE A 72 5.28 8.34 4.61
N GLU A 73 4.50 7.63 5.40
CA GLU A 73 4.57 6.17 5.46
C GLU A 73 4.31 5.55 4.09
N MET A 74 3.24 5.97 3.42
CA MET A 74 2.89 5.44 2.09
C MET A 74 3.91 5.85 1.03
N MET A 75 4.43 7.07 1.07
CA MET A 75 5.52 7.51 0.20
C MET A 75 6.72 6.57 0.28
N ILE A 76 7.20 6.29 1.50
CA ILE A 76 8.34 5.39 1.71
C ILE A 76 8.02 3.98 1.19
N ARG A 77 6.83 3.46 1.48
CA ARG A 77 6.40 2.13 0.99
C ARG A 77 6.44 2.03 -0.53
N PHE A 78 5.98 3.06 -1.24
CA PHE A 78 5.98 3.09 -2.69
C PHE A 78 7.38 3.26 -3.28
N LEU A 79 8.14 4.23 -2.79
CA LEU A 79 9.44 4.54 -3.35
C LEU A 79 10.49 3.47 -3.03
N GLU A 80 10.45 2.87 -1.83
CA GLU A 80 11.37 1.80 -1.41
C GLU A 80 10.86 0.38 -1.77
N LYS A 81 9.72 0.25 -2.45
CA LYS A 81 9.07 -1.05 -2.77
C LYS A 81 8.94 -1.98 -1.56
N SER A 82 8.71 -1.43 -0.38
CA SER A 82 8.73 -2.18 0.89
C SER A 82 7.33 -2.40 1.45
N TYR A 83 6.48 -3.10 0.70
CA TYR A 83 5.03 -3.16 0.96
C TYR A 83 4.59 -4.00 2.16
N SER A 84 5.37 -4.93 2.71
CA SER A 84 4.73 -5.92 3.57
C SER A 84 5.37 -6.25 4.92
N GLU A 85 6.63 -6.00 5.15
CA GLU A 85 7.31 -6.58 6.32
C GLU A 85 8.04 -5.57 7.21
N LYS A 86 7.94 -4.27 6.90
CA LYS A 86 8.63 -3.23 7.64
C LYS A 86 7.65 -2.45 8.51
N GLU A 87 8.05 -2.14 9.72
CA GLU A 87 7.31 -1.25 10.60
C GLU A 87 7.73 0.20 10.36
N PHE A 88 6.80 1.12 10.59
CA PHE A 88 7.03 2.55 10.49
C PHE A 88 6.79 3.20 11.84
N VAL A 89 7.72 4.04 12.25
CA VAL A 89 7.65 4.81 13.48
C VAL A 89 7.83 6.28 13.14
N LEU A 90 6.91 7.11 13.55
CA LEU A 90 6.96 8.56 13.44
C LEU A 90 7.31 9.14 14.82
N ASN A 91 8.57 9.58 15.00
CA ASN A 91 9.02 10.20 16.23
C ASN A 91 8.84 11.71 16.13
N ASP A 92 7.88 12.24 16.90
CA ASP A 92 7.54 13.67 16.96
C ASP A 92 7.19 14.29 15.58
N VAL A 93 6.81 13.45 14.63
CA VAL A 93 6.36 13.83 13.30
C VAL A 93 4.89 13.49 13.17
N LYS A 94 4.07 14.49 12.87
CA LYS A 94 2.65 14.27 12.58
C LYS A 94 2.52 13.92 11.07
N ASP A 95 1.95 12.78 10.75
CA ASP A 95 1.63 12.40 9.36
C ASP A 95 0.33 13.08 8.89
N THR A 96 0.33 14.42 8.99
CA THR A 96 -0.77 15.26 8.50
C THR A 96 -0.53 15.76 7.07
N VAL A 97 0.63 15.44 6.51
CA VAL A 97 1.04 15.84 5.16
C VAL A 97 0.30 14.99 4.13
N SER A 98 -0.16 15.65 3.09
CA SER A 98 -0.72 15.00 1.91
C SER A 98 0.10 15.38 0.69
N LEU A 99 0.74 14.41 0.06
CA LEU A 99 1.62 14.60 -1.07
C LEU A 99 1.02 14.00 -2.33
N ASP A 100 1.23 14.69 -3.45
CA ASP A 100 1.09 14.12 -4.78
C ASP A 100 2.46 14.02 -5.42
N ILE A 101 2.83 12.85 -5.91
CA ILE A 101 4.13 12.58 -6.54
C ILE A 101 3.89 12.10 -7.97
N LEU A 102 4.51 12.77 -8.92
CA LEU A 102 4.49 12.45 -10.34
C LEU A 102 5.91 12.11 -10.80
N TYR A 103 6.10 10.97 -11.43
CA TYR A 103 7.40 10.55 -11.97
C TYR A 103 7.21 9.55 -13.11
N GLU A 104 8.23 9.38 -13.96
CA GLU A 104 8.20 8.35 -15.01
C GLU A 104 8.01 6.95 -14.41
N SER A 105 7.18 6.13 -15.04
CA SER A 105 6.81 4.82 -14.49
C SER A 105 7.97 3.82 -14.42
N ASP A 106 9.00 4.01 -15.23
CA ASP A 106 10.16 3.14 -15.38
C ASP A 106 11.45 3.69 -14.74
N VAL A 107 11.35 4.81 -13.96
CA VAL A 107 12.51 5.31 -13.20
C VAL A 107 13.12 4.24 -12.31
N ASP A 108 14.42 4.28 -12.20
CA ASP A 108 15.17 3.35 -11.39
C ASP A 108 15.01 3.60 -9.87
N ASN A 109 15.64 2.75 -9.08
CA ASN A 109 15.56 2.86 -7.62
C ASN A 109 16.40 4.05 -7.09
N SER A 110 17.42 4.54 -7.83
CA SER A 110 18.19 5.69 -7.41
C SER A 110 17.36 6.96 -7.49
N THR A 111 16.61 7.17 -8.59
CA THR A 111 15.68 8.29 -8.74
C THR A 111 14.59 8.27 -7.66
N LYS A 112 14.01 7.08 -7.39
CA LYS A 112 13.02 6.95 -6.30
C LYS A 112 13.60 7.32 -4.94
N ARG A 113 14.83 6.94 -4.69
CA ARG A 113 15.54 7.30 -3.46
C ARG A 113 15.80 8.79 -3.38
N GLU A 114 16.18 9.41 -4.49
CA GLU A 114 16.38 10.86 -4.58
C GLU A 114 15.08 11.63 -4.28
N ILE A 115 13.94 11.24 -4.88
CA ILE A 115 12.63 11.82 -4.55
C ILE A 115 12.39 11.77 -3.03
N LEU A 116 12.60 10.61 -2.42
CA LEU A 116 12.42 10.42 -1.00
C LEU A 116 13.32 11.34 -0.17
N ASP A 117 14.62 11.38 -0.48
CA ASP A 117 15.60 12.16 0.27
C ASP A 117 15.31 13.67 0.16
N ARG A 118 14.93 14.18 -1.02
CA ARG A 118 14.57 15.59 -1.23
C ARG A 118 13.27 15.97 -0.50
N VAL A 119 12.27 15.10 -0.50
CA VAL A 119 11.04 15.36 0.27
C VAL A 119 11.35 15.40 1.76
N LEU A 120 12.11 14.45 2.28
CA LEU A 120 12.48 14.44 3.69
C LEU A 120 13.31 15.68 4.06
N GLU A 121 14.21 16.12 3.19
CA GLU A 121 15.00 17.35 3.38
C GLU A 121 14.10 18.59 3.42
N HIS A 122 13.14 18.71 2.50
CA HIS A 122 12.18 19.82 2.48
C HIS A 122 11.44 19.99 3.83
N TYR A 123 11.10 18.88 4.49
CA TYR A 123 10.43 18.87 5.79
C TYR A 123 11.38 18.85 6.99
N ASN A 124 12.70 18.97 6.76
CA ASN A 124 13.74 18.84 7.78
C ASN A 124 13.63 17.53 8.58
N LEU A 125 13.41 16.43 7.85
CA LEU A 125 13.25 15.09 8.39
C LEU A 125 14.43 14.19 8.00
N LYS A 126 14.66 13.16 8.80
CA LYS A 126 15.58 12.05 8.50
C LYS A 126 14.86 10.73 8.57
N LEU A 127 15.32 9.78 7.76
CA LEU A 127 14.87 8.39 7.75
C LEU A 127 16.01 7.51 8.24
N GLU A 128 15.78 6.81 9.34
CA GLU A 128 16.71 5.82 9.88
C GLU A 128 16.15 4.42 9.67
N MET A 129 17.02 3.51 9.25
CA MET A 129 16.68 2.09 9.14
C MET A 129 17.32 1.31 10.27
N SER A 130 16.53 0.57 11.00
CA SER A 130 16.96 -0.33 12.05
C SER A 130 16.26 -1.68 11.92
N SER A 131 16.46 -2.57 12.86
CA SER A 131 15.72 -3.83 12.90
C SER A 131 15.46 -4.26 14.31
N LYS A 132 14.30 -4.88 14.55
CA LYS A 132 13.96 -5.47 15.84
C LYS A 132 13.47 -6.92 15.69
N LEU A 133 13.60 -7.70 16.73
CA LEU A 133 12.94 -9.00 16.81
C LEU A 133 11.47 -8.78 17.18
N LYS A 134 10.58 -9.45 16.47
CA LYS A 134 9.15 -9.44 16.73
C LYS A 134 8.61 -10.85 16.80
N ASP A 135 7.69 -11.08 17.72
CA ASP A 135 7.04 -12.37 17.87
C ASP A 135 5.95 -12.54 16.78
N TYR A 136 5.91 -13.72 16.20
CA TYR A 136 4.96 -14.16 15.18
C TYR A 136 4.48 -15.56 15.48
N GLN A 137 3.33 -15.92 14.92
CA GLN A 137 2.92 -17.32 14.76
C GLN A 137 3.25 -17.75 13.32
N GLU A 138 4.02 -18.79 13.14
CA GLU A 138 4.26 -19.37 11.82
C GLU A 138 3.25 -20.47 11.54
N LEU A 139 2.45 -20.29 10.49
CA LEU A 139 1.62 -21.34 9.93
C LEU A 139 2.51 -22.32 9.16
N TYR A 140 2.48 -23.58 9.51
CA TYR A 140 3.29 -24.60 8.84
C TYR A 140 2.51 -25.88 8.58
N ILE A 141 2.99 -26.68 7.62
CA ILE A 141 2.36 -27.93 7.23
C ILE A 141 2.93 -29.05 8.10
N VAL A 142 2.05 -29.78 8.78
CA VAL A 142 2.36 -30.96 9.60
C VAL A 142 2.10 -32.24 8.82
N ASP A 143 1.02 -32.26 8.02
CA ASP A 143 0.58 -33.43 7.28
C ASP A 143 0.19 -33.04 5.84
N GLU A 144 1.11 -33.27 4.93
CA GLU A 144 0.93 -33.00 3.49
C GLU A 144 -0.22 -33.80 2.87
N ALA A 145 -0.43 -35.05 3.32
CA ALA A 145 -1.44 -35.90 2.73
C ALA A 145 -2.87 -35.41 3.07
N LYS A 146 -3.05 -34.90 4.29
CA LYS A 146 -4.30 -34.24 4.66
C LYS A 146 -4.53 -32.97 3.87
N LEU A 147 -3.50 -32.09 3.80
CA LEU A 147 -3.63 -30.80 3.12
C LEU A 147 -3.90 -30.95 1.62
N LYS A 148 -3.29 -31.94 0.96
CA LYS A 148 -3.45 -32.20 -0.48
C LYS A 148 -4.92 -32.47 -0.88
N GLN A 149 -5.76 -32.98 0.02
CA GLN A 149 -7.18 -33.21 -0.26
C GLN A 149 -7.96 -31.93 -0.50
N PHE A 150 -7.43 -30.79 -0.10
CA PHE A 150 -8.05 -29.46 -0.24
C PHE A 150 -7.35 -28.60 -1.30
N GLU A 151 -6.39 -29.16 -2.03
CA GLU A 151 -5.64 -28.47 -3.07
C GLU A 151 -6.49 -28.25 -4.32
N CYS A 152 -6.43 -27.05 -4.88
CA CYS A 152 -7.12 -26.72 -6.11
C CYS A 152 -6.30 -27.16 -7.33
N VAL A 153 -6.93 -27.86 -8.26
CA VAL A 153 -6.28 -28.41 -9.47
C VAL A 153 -5.84 -27.32 -10.45
N SER A 154 -6.42 -26.13 -10.36
CA SER A 154 -6.03 -25.01 -11.22
C SER A 154 -6.09 -23.69 -10.48
N LYS A 155 -5.20 -22.76 -10.87
CA LYS A 155 -5.23 -21.36 -10.46
C LYS A 155 -6.48 -20.71 -11.07
N THR A 156 -7.60 -20.74 -10.37
CA THR A 156 -8.73 -19.94 -10.80
C THR A 156 -8.39 -18.47 -10.59
N ARG A 157 -8.56 -17.64 -11.63
CA ARG A 157 -8.34 -16.16 -11.56
C ARG A 157 -9.18 -15.48 -10.46
N ASN A 158 -10.12 -16.16 -9.87
CA ASN A 158 -11.11 -15.65 -8.90
C ASN A 158 -10.93 -16.31 -7.53
N GLY A 159 -9.70 -16.34 -7.00
CA GLY A 159 -9.48 -16.73 -5.61
C GLY A 159 -10.16 -15.72 -4.67
N GLU A 160 -10.85 -16.23 -3.66
CA GLU A 160 -11.55 -15.40 -2.67
C GLU A 160 -11.03 -15.69 -1.27
N SER A 161 -10.89 -14.65 -0.46
CA SER A 161 -10.60 -14.80 0.97
C SER A 161 -11.52 -13.92 1.78
N THR A 162 -12.20 -14.50 2.76
CA THR A 162 -13.13 -13.78 3.62
C THR A 162 -12.86 -14.05 5.09
N LYS A 163 -13.12 -13.05 5.94
CA LYS A 163 -13.20 -13.17 7.40
C LYS A 163 -14.48 -12.48 7.84
N LYS A 164 -15.50 -13.27 8.20
CA LYS A 164 -16.81 -12.74 8.57
C LYS A 164 -17.45 -13.64 9.65
N ASN A 165 -18.05 -13.02 10.67
CA ASN A 165 -18.77 -13.71 11.74
C ASN A 165 -17.96 -14.85 12.39
N GLY A 166 -16.69 -14.59 12.72
CA GLY A 166 -15.83 -15.60 13.33
C GLY A 166 -15.42 -16.76 12.41
N LYS A 167 -15.71 -16.68 11.11
CA LYS A 167 -15.31 -17.67 10.11
C LYS A 167 -14.28 -17.10 9.15
N ILE A 168 -13.23 -17.87 8.87
CA ILE A 168 -12.24 -17.59 7.85
C ILE A 168 -12.45 -18.60 6.73
N SER A 169 -12.50 -18.12 5.50
CA SER A 169 -12.57 -18.95 4.29
C SER A 169 -11.58 -18.45 3.26
N ILE A 170 -10.82 -19.37 2.70
CA ILE A 170 -10.06 -19.15 1.46
C ILE A 170 -10.58 -20.13 0.40
N LYS A 171 -10.72 -19.69 -0.82
CA LYS A 171 -11.13 -20.49 -1.97
C LYS A 171 -10.08 -20.36 -3.06
N CYS A 172 -9.38 -21.45 -3.34
CA CYS A 172 -8.27 -21.52 -4.30
C CYS A 172 -7.23 -20.40 -4.12
N MET A 173 -6.78 -20.21 -2.89
CA MET A 173 -5.76 -19.22 -2.52
C MET A 173 -4.59 -19.86 -1.77
N GLY A 174 -3.44 -19.19 -1.76
CA GLY A 174 -2.25 -19.63 -1.05
C GLY A 174 -2.42 -19.62 0.48
N LEU A 175 -1.60 -20.38 1.18
CA LEU A 175 -1.59 -20.38 2.65
C LEU A 175 -1.09 -19.07 3.24
N ASP A 176 -0.37 -18.24 2.50
CA ASP A 176 -0.04 -16.87 2.86
C ASP A 176 -1.30 -16.02 3.05
N GLN A 177 -2.32 -16.19 2.20
CA GLN A 177 -3.61 -15.51 2.35
C GLN A 177 -4.39 -16.02 3.58
N LEU A 178 -4.28 -17.31 3.89
CA LEU A 178 -4.82 -17.84 5.14
C LEU A 178 -4.12 -17.21 6.34
N ALA A 179 -2.79 -17.15 6.34
CA ALA A 179 -2.01 -16.53 7.40
C ALA A 179 -2.42 -15.07 7.65
N LEU A 180 -2.62 -14.29 6.58
CA LEU A 180 -3.11 -12.91 6.67
C LEU A 180 -4.50 -12.82 7.34
N LYS A 181 -5.40 -13.77 7.10
CA LYS A 181 -6.73 -13.79 7.71
C LYS A 181 -6.73 -14.29 9.16
N LEU A 182 -5.79 -15.18 9.51
CA LEU A 182 -5.58 -15.66 10.87
C LEU A 182 -4.97 -14.58 11.78
N LYS A 183 -4.32 -13.57 11.21
CA LYS A 183 -3.71 -12.47 11.94
C LYS A 183 -4.68 -11.85 12.94
N GLU A 184 -4.30 -11.81 14.21
CA GLU A 184 -4.93 -11.05 15.28
C GLU A 184 -4.16 -9.76 15.53
N LYS A 185 -4.74 -8.81 16.27
CA LYS A 185 -4.15 -7.48 16.46
C LYS A 185 -2.73 -7.56 17.06
N ASN A 186 -2.50 -8.50 17.96
CA ASN A 186 -1.23 -8.64 18.70
C ASN A 186 -0.40 -9.85 18.25
N ASP A 187 -0.97 -10.77 17.46
CA ASP A 187 -0.32 -12.01 17.03
C ASP A 187 -0.32 -12.14 15.51
N PRO A 188 0.64 -11.51 14.82
CA PRO A 188 0.76 -11.63 13.39
C PRO A 188 1.12 -13.06 12.99
N VAL A 189 0.40 -13.60 11.99
CA VAL A 189 0.67 -14.92 11.44
C VAL A 189 1.38 -14.80 10.11
N ILE A 190 2.43 -15.62 9.91
CA ILE A 190 3.20 -15.70 8.67
C ILE A 190 3.21 -17.11 8.10
N PHE A 191 3.44 -17.24 6.81
CA PHE A 191 3.67 -18.50 6.12
C PHE A 191 4.92 -18.40 5.27
N LYS A 192 5.89 -19.31 5.48
CA LYS A 192 7.18 -19.33 4.78
C LYS A 192 7.31 -20.41 3.70
N GLY A 193 6.27 -21.25 3.53
CA GLY A 193 6.28 -22.33 2.56
C GLY A 193 6.02 -21.87 1.12
N ASN A 194 5.82 -22.86 0.24
CA ASN A 194 5.56 -22.60 -1.19
C ASN A 194 4.23 -21.84 -1.38
N LYS A 195 4.31 -20.62 -1.88
CA LYS A 195 3.17 -19.72 -2.13
C LYS A 195 2.45 -20.01 -3.46
N GLN A 196 2.97 -20.92 -4.28
CA GLN A 196 2.38 -21.26 -5.58
C GLN A 196 1.34 -22.38 -5.53
N ARG A 197 1.08 -22.93 -4.34
CA ARG A 197 0.03 -23.92 -4.12
C ARG A 197 -1.22 -23.25 -3.58
N TYR A 198 -2.38 -23.69 -4.07
CA TYR A 198 -3.67 -23.06 -3.79
C TYR A 198 -4.63 -24.06 -3.15
N PHE A 199 -5.37 -23.60 -2.13
CA PHE A 199 -6.21 -24.46 -1.31
C PHE A 199 -7.59 -23.83 -1.09
N THR A 200 -8.59 -24.68 -0.85
CA THR A 200 -9.91 -24.26 -0.38
C THR A 200 -10.11 -24.72 1.05
N LEU A 201 -10.06 -23.79 2.01
CA LEU A 201 -10.14 -24.07 3.45
C LEU A 201 -11.21 -23.20 4.12
N LYS A 202 -11.89 -23.77 5.14
CA LYS A 202 -12.86 -23.05 5.98
C LYS A 202 -12.58 -23.35 7.45
N ILE A 203 -12.37 -22.31 8.24
CA ILE A 203 -11.89 -22.38 9.63
C ILE A 203 -12.74 -21.48 10.50
N LEU A 204 -13.07 -21.92 11.71
CA LEU A 204 -13.59 -21.05 12.75
C LEU A 204 -12.44 -20.27 13.37
N ASN A 205 -12.62 -18.97 13.61
CA ASN A 205 -11.57 -18.09 14.15
C ASN A 205 -11.58 -18.03 15.70
N ASP A 206 -12.25 -18.97 16.34
CA ASP A 206 -12.10 -19.20 17.77
C ASP A 206 -10.78 -19.91 18.02
N SER A 207 -9.89 -19.36 18.84
CA SER A 207 -8.52 -19.87 19.00
C SER A 207 -8.45 -21.33 19.42
N LEU A 208 -9.31 -21.76 20.33
CA LEU A 208 -9.35 -23.15 20.82
C LEU A 208 -9.82 -24.14 19.74
N VAL A 209 -10.84 -23.75 18.98
CA VAL A 209 -11.40 -24.58 17.90
C VAL A 209 -10.52 -24.49 16.66
N ARG A 210 -9.97 -23.33 16.38
CA ARG A 210 -9.12 -23.05 15.23
C ARG A 210 -7.92 -23.98 15.14
N ASP A 211 -7.15 -24.05 16.20
CA ASP A 211 -5.88 -24.79 16.21
C ASP A 211 -6.14 -26.29 16.08
N LYS A 212 -7.20 -26.79 16.72
CA LYS A 212 -7.64 -28.18 16.56
C LYS A 212 -8.09 -28.49 15.12
N VAL A 213 -8.91 -27.62 14.50
CA VAL A 213 -9.37 -27.80 13.12
C VAL A 213 -8.22 -27.69 12.12
N LEU A 214 -7.28 -26.78 12.33
CA LEU A 214 -6.08 -26.67 11.50
C LEU A 214 -5.33 -28.00 11.48
N LEU A 215 -5.06 -28.58 12.65
CA LEU A 215 -4.26 -29.80 12.78
C LEU A 215 -5.02 -31.05 12.32
N GLU A 216 -6.21 -31.29 12.86
CA GLU A 216 -6.93 -32.55 12.64
C GLU A 216 -7.49 -32.67 11.22
N LYS A 217 -8.03 -31.58 10.69
CA LYS A 217 -8.67 -31.56 9.38
C LYS A 217 -7.73 -31.28 8.25
N TYR A 218 -6.87 -30.27 8.42
CA TYR A 218 -6.05 -29.77 7.32
C TYR A 218 -4.57 -30.13 7.40
N GLY A 219 -4.12 -30.71 8.51
CA GLY A 219 -2.69 -31.01 8.72
C GLY A 219 -1.82 -29.77 8.80
N LEU A 220 -2.37 -28.67 9.32
CA LEU A 220 -1.70 -27.40 9.54
C LEU A 220 -1.54 -27.11 11.02
N ALA A 221 -0.49 -26.41 11.43
CA ALA A 221 -0.37 -25.95 12.80
C ALA A 221 0.27 -24.56 12.87
N LEU A 222 0.16 -23.93 14.03
CA LEU A 222 0.81 -22.67 14.38
C LEU A 222 1.92 -22.93 15.39
N LYS A 223 3.07 -22.30 15.23
CA LYS A 223 4.16 -22.31 16.22
C LYS A 223 4.70 -20.90 16.43
N PRO A 224 5.07 -20.54 17.67
CA PRO A 224 5.70 -19.25 17.94
C PRO A 224 7.08 -19.17 17.29
N VAL A 225 7.38 -18.07 16.63
CA VAL A 225 8.68 -17.79 16.04
C VAL A 225 9.05 -16.33 16.24
N LYS A 226 10.36 -16.05 16.34
CA LYS A 226 10.87 -14.68 16.30
C LYS A 226 11.39 -14.36 14.91
N GLN A 227 11.00 -13.25 14.38
CA GLN A 227 11.47 -12.78 13.08
C GLN A 227 12.07 -11.37 13.21
N LYS A 228 13.20 -11.15 12.54
CA LYS A 228 13.81 -9.85 12.41
C LYS A 228 13.00 -9.02 11.42
N VAL A 229 12.47 -7.90 11.88
CA VAL A 229 11.65 -6.97 11.08
C VAL A 229 12.41 -5.68 10.91
N GLY A 230 12.48 -5.16 9.69
CA GLY A 230 13.01 -3.83 9.43
C GLY A 230 12.09 -2.77 10.04
N VAL A 231 12.68 -1.73 10.63
CA VAL A 231 11.96 -0.58 11.18
C VAL A 231 12.46 0.67 10.48
N TYR A 232 11.56 1.40 9.87
CA TYR A 232 11.80 2.75 9.39
C TYR A 232 11.36 3.73 10.45
N THR A 233 12.27 4.57 10.89
CA THR A 233 11.98 5.65 11.83
C THR A 233 12.16 6.99 11.13
N ILE A 234 11.09 7.80 11.08
CA ILE A 234 11.12 9.18 10.62
C ILE A 234 11.16 10.07 11.85
N SER A 235 12.13 10.96 11.90
CA SER A 235 12.28 11.95 12.98
C SER A 235 12.76 13.28 12.40
N LYS A 236 12.62 14.36 13.17
CA LYS A 236 13.24 15.64 12.84
C LYS A 236 14.76 15.51 12.82
N LYS A 237 15.40 16.28 11.94
CA LYS A 237 16.87 16.46 11.93
C LYS A 237 17.32 17.27 13.12
#